data_ae26cb34fe272e7a0d2fe398d55c136a
#
_entry.id   ae26cb34fe272e7a0d2fe398d55c136a
#
_cell.length_a   1.000
_cell.length_b   1.000
_cell.length_c   1.000
_cell.angle_alpha   90.00
_cell.angle_beta   90.00
_cell.angle_gamma   90.00
#
_symmetry.space_group_name_H-M   'P 1'
#
loop_
_entity.id
_entity.type
_entity.pdbx_description
1 polymer ?
#
loop_
_entity_poly.entity_id
_entity_poly.type
_entity_poly.pdbx_seq_one_letter_code
_entity_poly.pdbx_strand_id
1 'polypeptide(L)'
;MANYTAFRVTPRGRLIPIPDSTVSVPTGSDPTQVLISPDQRLLFSTEQTSGVLRSFKILPEGRLLQSPNSPLPLPESEFPPGSPPPAHEPLGLQIHPSQPILYVNFVTINRLGVYSYERATGKLTFLKTVPNSGQIPCWIITNRAGTRLYTANTGDNSVTVYDLADPTTPVEIQRVTLNSNGSASATQLTLDPIESFLQVVNRRNSPNVTEGNGLHVLNVKRDGTLSEVSSSPLALPSVDDSFPQGIVAVDSKA
;
A
#
# COMPACT_ATOMS: atom_id res chain seq x y z
N MET A 1 -17.94 10.03 11.12
CA MET A 1 -18.00 8.60 11.45
C MET A 1 -17.31 7.87 10.31
N ALA A 2 -16.29 7.07 10.58
CA ALA A 2 -15.56 6.32 9.56
C ALA A 2 -16.45 5.20 9.00
N ASN A 3 -16.36 4.93 7.70
CA ASN A 3 -17.16 3.90 7.04
C ASN A 3 -16.54 3.45 5.72
N TYR A 4 -17.03 2.34 5.19
CA TYR A 4 -16.84 1.89 3.81
C TYR A 4 -18.15 2.05 3.07
N THR A 5 -18.13 2.71 1.91
CA THR A 5 -19.32 2.90 1.07
C THR A 5 -18.97 2.55 -0.37
N ALA A 6 -19.82 1.74 -0.99
CA ALA A 6 -19.62 1.34 -2.38
C ALA A 6 -20.40 2.24 -3.34
N PHE A 7 -19.83 2.48 -4.50
CA PHE A 7 -20.41 3.25 -5.59
C PHE A 7 -20.33 2.45 -6.90
N ARG A 8 -21.35 2.59 -7.71
CA ARG A 8 -21.29 2.16 -9.11
C ARG A 8 -20.67 3.26 -9.96
N VAL A 9 -19.66 2.90 -10.76
CA VAL A 9 -19.08 3.81 -11.75
C VAL A 9 -19.85 3.66 -13.06
N THR A 10 -20.41 4.75 -13.57
CA THR A 10 -21.09 4.75 -14.87
C THR A 10 -20.06 4.80 -16.01
N PRO A 11 -20.46 4.47 -17.28
CA PRO A 11 -19.56 4.62 -18.44
C PRO A 11 -19.03 6.05 -18.66
N ARG A 12 -19.70 7.06 -18.09
CA ARG A 12 -19.27 8.46 -18.12
C ARG A 12 -18.49 8.89 -16.88
N GLY A 13 -18.01 7.95 -16.06
CA GLY A 13 -17.21 8.21 -14.85
C GLY A 13 -18.00 8.77 -13.65
N ARG A 14 -19.34 8.84 -13.69
CA ARG A 14 -20.13 9.30 -12.54
C ARG A 14 -20.21 8.21 -11.49
N LEU A 15 -20.08 8.60 -10.21
CA LEU A 15 -20.29 7.74 -9.06
C LEU A 15 -21.76 7.78 -8.63
N ILE A 16 -22.39 6.61 -8.54
CA ILE A 16 -23.77 6.45 -8.04
C ILE A 16 -23.69 5.60 -6.77
N PRO A 17 -24.13 6.11 -5.60
CA PRO A 17 -24.15 5.32 -4.37
C PRO A 17 -24.95 4.04 -4.55
N ILE A 18 -24.43 2.93 -4.03
CA ILE A 18 -25.18 1.68 -3.97
C ILE A 18 -25.99 1.70 -2.67
N PRO A 19 -27.33 1.55 -2.74
CA PRO A 19 -28.16 1.51 -1.54
C PRO A 19 -27.70 0.45 -0.55
N ASP A 20 -27.74 0.76 0.75
CA ASP A 20 -27.38 -0.15 1.83
C ASP A 20 -25.95 -0.73 1.76
N SER A 21 -25.05 -0.04 1.04
CA SER A 21 -23.64 -0.46 0.90
C SER A 21 -22.70 0.10 1.96
N THR A 22 -23.21 1.00 2.82
CA THR A 22 -22.39 1.63 3.85
C THR A 22 -22.20 0.70 5.04
N VAL A 23 -20.94 0.37 5.33
CA VAL A 23 -20.54 -0.36 6.53
C VAL A 23 -19.84 0.60 7.47
N SER A 24 -20.49 0.93 8.59
CA SER A 24 -19.91 1.78 9.64
C SER A 24 -18.84 1.01 10.40
N VAL A 25 -17.76 1.70 10.75
CA VAL A 25 -16.70 1.18 11.62
C VAL A 25 -16.65 1.97 12.93
N PRO A 26 -16.02 1.44 13.99
CA PRO A 26 -15.95 2.12 15.28
C PRO A 26 -15.39 3.54 15.16
N THR A 27 -15.84 4.42 16.05
CA THR A 27 -15.25 5.77 16.17
C THR A 27 -13.78 5.65 16.53
N GLY A 28 -12.93 6.39 15.80
CA GLY A 28 -11.47 6.31 15.97
C GLY A 28 -10.78 5.30 15.04
N SER A 29 -11.54 4.47 14.30
CA SER A 29 -10.96 3.74 13.18
C SER A 29 -10.51 4.72 12.09
N ASP A 30 -9.39 4.45 11.49
CA ASP A 30 -8.80 5.25 10.41
C ASP A 30 -8.56 4.36 9.18
N PRO A 31 -9.59 4.11 8.35
CA PRO A 31 -9.44 3.35 7.11
C PRO A 31 -8.47 4.06 6.17
N THR A 32 -7.38 3.39 5.79
CA THR A 32 -6.27 4.02 5.07
C THR A 32 -6.22 3.61 3.61
N GLN A 33 -6.31 2.32 3.34
CA GLN A 33 -6.27 1.79 1.98
C GLN A 33 -7.32 0.69 1.80
N VAL A 34 -7.87 0.62 0.60
CA VAL A 34 -8.73 -0.49 0.16
C VAL A 34 -8.20 -1.08 -1.13
N LEU A 35 -8.24 -2.40 -1.25
CA LEU A 35 -7.97 -3.12 -2.49
C LEU A 35 -9.05 -4.16 -2.76
N ILE A 36 -9.42 -4.28 -4.04
CA ILE A 36 -10.32 -5.33 -4.51
C ILE A 36 -9.47 -6.48 -5.06
N SER A 37 -9.83 -7.71 -4.72
CA SER A 37 -9.15 -8.90 -5.24
C SER A 37 -9.21 -8.98 -6.78
N PRO A 38 -8.25 -9.63 -7.45
CA PRO A 38 -8.23 -9.71 -8.92
C PRO A 38 -9.51 -10.30 -9.53
N ASP A 39 -10.20 -11.18 -8.82
CA ASP A 39 -11.49 -11.77 -9.24
C ASP A 39 -12.70 -10.89 -8.87
N GLN A 40 -12.49 -9.70 -8.30
CA GLN A 40 -13.49 -8.71 -7.90
C GLN A 40 -14.53 -9.21 -6.87
N ARG A 41 -14.20 -10.25 -6.10
CA ARG A 41 -15.12 -10.87 -5.13
C ARG A 41 -14.87 -10.45 -3.69
N LEU A 42 -13.66 -9.99 -3.39
CA LEU A 42 -13.24 -9.63 -2.05
C LEU A 42 -12.70 -8.20 -2.03
N LEU A 43 -12.87 -7.54 -0.90
CA LEU A 43 -12.26 -6.26 -0.58
C LEU A 43 -11.46 -6.43 0.71
N PHE A 44 -10.22 -5.93 0.71
CA PHE A 44 -9.36 -5.87 1.89
C PHE A 44 -9.03 -4.42 2.21
N SER A 45 -8.87 -4.13 3.49
CA SER A 45 -8.54 -2.79 3.97
C SER A 45 -7.64 -2.84 5.20
N THR A 46 -6.86 -1.78 5.37
CA THR A 46 -6.12 -1.45 6.58
C THR A 46 -6.84 -0.35 7.35
N GLU A 47 -6.85 -0.44 8.67
CA GLU A 47 -7.28 0.63 9.58
C GLU A 47 -6.11 0.99 10.50
N GLN A 48 -5.46 2.11 10.22
CA GLN A 48 -4.18 2.50 10.82
C GLN A 48 -4.29 2.64 12.34
N THR A 49 -5.17 3.50 12.82
CA THR A 49 -5.29 3.82 14.25
C THR A 49 -5.82 2.66 15.09
N SER A 50 -6.73 1.84 14.53
CA SER A 50 -7.26 0.68 15.25
C SER A 50 -6.37 -0.56 15.17
N GLY A 51 -5.32 -0.55 14.34
CA GLY A 51 -4.37 -1.65 14.23
C GLY A 51 -5.01 -2.94 13.69
N VAL A 52 -5.95 -2.84 12.74
CA VAL A 52 -6.67 -4.01 12.22
C VAL A 52 -6.68 -4.08 10.70
N LEU A 53 -6.84 -5.28 10.20
CA LEU A 53 -7.19 -5.55 8.80
C LEU A 53 -8.68 -5.86 8.71
N ARG A 54 -9.34 -5.35 7.68
CA ARG A 54 -10.70 -5.76 7.34
C ARG A 54 -10.75 -6.48 6.02
N SER A 55 -11.67 -7.43 5.95
CA SER A 55 -12.00 -8.12 4.71
C SER A 55 -13.52 -8.23 4.55
N PHE A 56 -13.96 -8.12 3.31
CA PHE A 56 -15.37 -8.19 2.94
C PHE A 56 -15.54 -9.04 1.69
N LYS A 57 -16.67 -9.74 1.62
CA LYS A 57 -17.21 -10.26 0.38
C LYS A 57 -17.95 -9.15 -0.37
N ILE A 58 -17.70 -9.00 -1.65
CA ILE A 58 -18.46 -8.12 -2.53
C ILE A 58 -19.63 -8.95 -3.08
N LEU A 59 -20.86 -8.57 -2.71
CA LEU A 59 -22.08 -9.20 -3.20
C LEU A 59 -22.38 -8.77 -4.65
N PRO A 60 -23.19 -9.50 -5.42
CA PRO A 60 -23.46 -9.18 -6.83
C PRO A 60 -23.94 -7.76 -7.07
N GLU A 61 -24.71 -7.19 -6.14
CA GLU A 61 -25.22 -5.82 -6.19
C GLU A 61 -24.20 -4.77 -5.71
N GLY A 62 -23.00 -5.20 -5.28
CA GLY A 62 -21.91 -4.33 -4.81
C GLY A 62 -21.95 -3.99 -3.32
N ARG A 63 -22.90 -4.54 -2.55
CA ARG A 63 -22.90 -4.41 -1.10
C ARG A 63 -21.74 -5.22 -0.49
N LEU A 64 -21.27 -4.80 0.67
CA LEU A 64 -20.17 -5.43 1.40
C LEU A 64 -20.71 -6.31 2.53
N LEU A 65 -20.32 -7.59 2.52
CA LEU A 65 -20.58 -8.52 3.63
C LEU A 65 -19.27 -8.82 4.33
N GLN A 66 -19.19 -8.53 5.63
CA GLN A 66 -17.98 -8.76 6.41
C GLN A 66 -17.59 -10.24 6.38
N SER A 67 -16.32 -10.50 6.12
CA SER A 67 -15.76 -11.86 6.07
C SER A 67 -15.61 -12.47 7.46
N PRO A 68 -15.52 -13.80 7.59
CA PRO A 68 -15.17 -14.43 8.86
C PRO A 68 -13.86 -13.90 9.43
N ASN A 69 -13.76 -13.79 10.75
CA ASN A 69 -12.64 -13.23 11.51
C ASN A 69 -12.22 -11.78 11.16
N SER A 70 -13.10 -11.02 10.51
CA SER A 70 -12.90 -9.60 10.26
C SER A 70 -13.69 -8.76 11.28
N PRO A 71 -13.12 -7.70 11.88
CA PRO A 71 -11.74 -7.23 11.73
C PRO A 71 -10.74 -8.19 12.36
N LEU A 72 -9.56 -8.30 11.75
CA LEU A 72 -8.45 -9.08 12.25
C LEU A 72 -7.39 -8.14 12.84
N PRO A 73 -7.14 -8.16 14.15
CA PRO A 73 -6.02 -7.43 14.76
C PRO A 73 -4.69 -7.88 14.19
N LEU A 74 -3.71 -6.98 14.12
CA LEU A 74 -2.34 -7.38 13.83
C LEU A 74 -1.82 -8.31 14.95
N PRO A 75 -0.92 -9.25 14.63
CA PRO A 75 -0.43 -10.23 15.60
C PRO A 75 0.43 -9.54 16.68
N GLU A 76 -0.02 -9.53 17.91
CA GLU A 76 0.67 -8.91 19.06
C GLU A 76 2.09 -9.45 19.26
N SER A 77 2.34 -10.72 18.89
CA SER A 77 3.66 -11.34 18.98
C SER A 77 4.74 -10.68 18.14
N GLU A 78 4.37 -9.90 17.14
CA GLU A 78 5.30 -9.21 16.25
C GLU A 78 5.73 -7.83 16.80
N PHE A 79 5.04 -7.34 17.83
CA PHE A 79 5.28 -6.02 18.42
C PHE A 79 5.97 -6.13 19.79
N PRO A 80 6.66 -5.07 20.25
CA PRO A 80 7.23 -5.05 21.57
C PRO A 80 6.18 -5.32 22.65
N PRO A 81 6.48 -6.09 23.70
CA PRO A 81 5.54 -6.39 24.78
C PRO A 81 4.91 -5.12 25.37
N GLY A 82 3.59 -5.12 25.51
CA GLY A 82 2.83 -3.99 26.08
C GLY A 82 2.55 -2.85 25.11
N SER A 83 2.89 -2.99 23.81
CA SER A 83 2.46 -2.04 22.78
C SER A 83 0.95 -2.11 22.61
N PRO A 84 0.22 -1.00 22.78
CA PRO A 84 -1.23 -0.99 22.54
C PRO A 84 -1.53 -1.06 21.02
N PRO A 85 -2.71 -1.58 20.61
CA PRO A 85 -3.11 -1.63 19.20
C PRO A 85 -2.94 -0.32 18.38
N PRO A 86 -3.16 0.89 18.94
CA PRO A 86 -2.87 2.14 18.24
C PRO A 86 -1.40 2.34 17.83
N ALA A 87 -0.47 1.57 18.41
CA ALA A 87 0.93 1.56 18.00
C ALA A 87 1.24 0.51 16.92
N HIS A 88 0.24 -0.27 16.51
CA HIS A 88 0.38 -1.35 15.54
C HIS A 88 -0.02 -0.91 14.12
N GLU A 89 0.44 0.18 13.64
CA GLU A 89 -0.03 0.87 12.43
C GLU A 89 0.13 0.04 11.14
N PRO A 90 -0.93 -0.65 10.64
CA PRO A 90 -0.95 -1.18 9.28
C PRO A 90 -1.25 -0.04 8.30
N LEU A 91 -0.48 0.07 7.24
CA LEU A 91 -0.71 1.15 6.26
C LEU A 91 -0.92 0.59 4.85
N GLY A 92 0.14 0.52 4.05
CA GLY A 92 0.04 0.00 2.69
C GLY A 92 -0.33 -1.48 2.68
N LEU A 93 -1.21 -1.86 1.77
CA LEU A 93 -1.53 -3.26 1.51
C LEU A 93 -1.47 -3.55 0.01
N GLN A 94 -1.12 -4.80 -0.34
CA GLN A 94 -1.01 -5.27 -1.72
C GLN A 94 -1.42 -6.72 -1.81
N ILE A 95 -2.27 -7.03 -2.80
CA ILE A 95 -2.66 -8.40 -3.12
C ILE A 95 -1.68 -8.97 -4.15
N HIS A 96 -1.18 -10.18 -3.93
CA HIS A 96 -0.40 -10.88 -4.95
C HIS A 96 -1.28 -11.15 -6.19
N PRO A 97 -0.80 -10.86 -7.43
CA PRO A 97 -1.66 -10.87 -8.62
C PRO A 97 -2.27 -12.24 -8.96
N SER A 98 -1.67 -13.35 -8.54
CA SER A 98 -2.14 -14.71 -8.88
C SER A 98 -2.37 -15.64 -7.69
N GLN A 99 -1.71 -15.38 -6.56
CA GLN A 99 -1.82 -16.21 -5.35
C GLN A 99 -2.73 -15.56 -4.31
N PRO A 100 -3.40 -16.34 -3.44
CA PRO A 100 -4.24 -15.79 -2.38
C PRO A 100 -3.38 -15.29 -1.20
N ILE A 101 -2.48 -14.36 -1.48
CA ILE A 101 -1.56 -13.74 -0.53
C ILE A 101 -1.81 -12.24 -0.49
N LEU A 102 -1.80 -11.69 0.72
CA LEU A 102 -1.91 -10.26 1.01
C LEU A 102 -0.66 -9.84 1.77
N TYR A 103 -0.05 -8.75 1.33
CA TYR A 103 1.08 -8.09 1.98
C TYR A 103 0.61 -6.82 2.66
N VAL A 104 1.14 -6.54 3.84
CA VAL A 104 0.76 -5.36 4.65
C VAL A 104 2.01 -4.78 5.31
N ASN A 105 2.25 -3.49 5.16
CA ASN A 105 3.31 -2.83 5.90
C ASN A 105 2.92 -2.59 7.36
N PHE A 106 3.79 -3.04 8.29
CA PHE A 106 3.74 -2.77 9.72
C PHE A 106 4.70 -1.61 10.00
N VAL A 107 4.14 -0.41 9.98
CA VAL A 107 4.90 0.85 9.89
C VAL A 107 5.82 1.05 11.08
N THR A 108 5.32 0.83 12.29
CA THR A 108 6.03 1.14 13.54
C THR A 108 7.19 0.20 13.85
N ILE A 109 7.22 -0.99 13.24
CA ILE A 109 8.26 -1.99 13.46
C ILE A 109 9.09 -2.30 12.22
N ASN A 110 8.89 -1.55 11.13
CA ASN A 110 9.61 -1.70 9.87
C ASN A 110 9.60 -3.15 9.34
N ARG A 111 8.41 -3.72 9.22
CA ARG A 111 8.25 -5.10 8.73
C ARG A 111 7.16 -5.18 7.66
N LEU A 112 7.29 -6.16 6.80
CA LEU A 112 6.26 -6.57 5.84
C LEU A 112 5.53 -7.78 6.40
N GLY A 113 4.23 -7.63 6.73
CA GLY A 113 3.35 -8.72 7.12
C GLY A 113 2.85 -9.50 5.90
N VAL A 114 2.82 -10.81 6.03
CA VAL A 114 2.35 -11.74 4.99
C VAL A 114 1.16 -12.51 5.52
N TYR A 115 0.07 -12.46 4.77
CA TYR A 115 -1.19 -13.14 5.08
C TYR A 115 -1.62 -14.00 3.90
N SER A 116 -2.23 -15.15 4.17
CA SER A 116 -3.05 -15.84 3.18
C SER A 116 -4.52 -15.47 3.36
N TYR A 117 -5.32 -15.64 2.30
CA TYR A 117 -6.76 -15.47 2.38
C TYR A 117 -7.51 -16.60 1.65
N GLU A 118 -8.67 -16.96 2.17
CA GLU A 118 -9.57 -17.90 1.52
C GLU A 118 -10.35 -17.19 0.39
N ARG A 119 -10.18 -17.61 -0.86
CA ARG A 119 -10.85 -16.99 -2.03
C ARG A 119 -12.38 -16.99 -1.93
N ALA A 120 -12.96 -17.99 -1.26
CA ALA A 120 -14.42 -18.12 -1.14
C ALA A 120 -15.02 -17.19 -0.09
N THR A 121 -14.30 -16.91 0.99
CA THR A 121 -14.84 -16.25 2.19
C THR A 121 -14.18 -14.92 2.51
N GLY A 122 -12.95 -14.71 2.06
CA GLY A 122 -12.12 -13.55 2.44
C GLY A 122 -11.50 -13.68 3.84
N LYS A 123 -11.61 -14.84 4.51
CA LYS A 123 -10.98 -15.07 5.79
C LYS A 123 -9.47 -14.94 5.67
N LEU A 124 -8.87 -14.08 6.49
CA LEU A 124 -7.44 -13.84 6.56
C LEU A 124 -6.77 -14.79 7.57
N THR A 125 -5.56 -15.22 7.23
CA THR A 125 -4.68 -15.96 8.15
C THR A 125 -3.30 -15.34 8.10
N PHE A 126 -2.81 -14.89 9.25
CA PHE A 126 -1.42 -14.41 9.38
C PHE A 126 -0.44 -15.57 9.18
N LEU A 127 0.60 -15.33 8.39
CA LEU A 127 1.66 -16.31 8.14
C LEU A 127 2.95 -15.94 8.88
N LYS A 128 3.46 -14.75 8.63
CA LYS A 128 4.71 -14.23 9.23
C LYS A 128 4.88 -12.75 8.95
N THR A 129 5.92 -12.17 9.51
CA THR A 129 6.52 -10.93 9.01
C THR A 129 7.92 -11.20 8.46
N VAL A 130 8.36 -10.35 7.53
CA VAL A 130 9.75 -10.28 7.09
C VAL A 130 10.32 -8.88 7.35
N PRO A 131 11.63 -8.74 7.64
CA PRO A 131 12.24 -7.44 7.87
C PRO A 131 12.13 -6.52 6.65
N ASN A 132 12.10 -5.21 6.91
CA ASN A 132 12.33 -4.16 5.95
C ASN A 132 13.51 -3.31 6.46
N SER A 133 14.58 -3.20 5.68
CA SER A 133 15.75 -2.40 6.07
C SER A 133 15.52 -0.89 5.95
N GLY A 134 14.44 -0.46 5.28
CA GLY A 134 13.98 0.92 5.26
C GLY A 134 13.14 1.26 6.49
N GLN A 135 12.86 2.56 6.68
CA GLN A 135 12.13 3.06 7.85
C GLN A 135 10.75 3.58 7.47
N ILE A 136 9.77 3.29 8.33
CA ILE A 136 8.37 3.72 8.15
C ILE A 136 7.85 3.30 6.77
N PRO A 137 7.78 1.98 6.48
CA PRO A 137 7.27 1.49 5.21
C PRO A 137 5.79 1.85 5.05
N CYS A 138 5.45 2.64 4.02
CA CYS A 138 4.09 3.13 3.81
C CYS A 138 3.38 2.36 2.71
N TRP A 139 3.65 2.67 1.45
CA TRP A 139 2.93 2.10 0.31
C TRP A 139 3.71 0.96 -0.33
N ILE A 140 2.98 0.00 -0.88
CA ILE A 140 3.54 -1.17 -1.56
C ILE A 140 2.83 -1.45 -2.87
N ILE A 141 3.60 -2.00 -3.83
CA ILE A 141 3.09 -2.49 -5.10
C ILE A 141 3.85 -3.76 -5.52
N THR A 142 3.18 -4.67 -6.18
CA THR A 142 3.84 -5.79 -6.88
C THR A 142 3.94 -5.50 -8.37
N ASN A 143 4.92 -6.12 -9.04
CA ASN A 143 4.88 -6.19 -10.49
C ASN A 143 3.74 -7.12 -10.94
N ARG A 144 3.33 -7.01 -12.19
CA ARG A 144 2.21 -7.78 -12.77
C ARG A 144 2.45 -9.30 -12.71
N ALA A 145 3.70 -9.72 -12.84
CA ALA A 145 4.08 -11.12 -12.76
C ALA A 145 4.02 -11.70 -11.34
N GLY A 146 3.95 -10.84 -10.30
CA GLY A 146 4.00 -11.26 -8.90
C GLY A 146 5.36 -11.80 -8.47
N THR A 147 6.43 -11.42 -9.15
CA THR A 147 7.79 -11.88 -8.84
C THR A 147 8.60 -10.87 -8.03
N ARG A 148 8.11 -9.62 -7.95
CA ARG A 148 8.74 -8.52 -7.20
C ARG A 148 7.70 -7.72 -6.44
N LEU A 149 8.12 -7.21 -5.28
CA LEU A 149 7.35 -6.26 -4.48
C LEU A 149 8.27 -5.07 -4.16
N TYR A 150 7.70 -3.89 -4.24
CA TYR A 150 8.37 -2.62 -3.96
C TYR A 150 7.65 -1.89 -2.84
N THR A 151 8.41 -1.38 -1.87
CA THR A 151 7.88 -0.62 -0.72
C THR A 151 8.53 0.76 -0.66
N ALA A 152 7.70 1.81 -0.60
CA ALA A 152 8.16 3.15 -0.30
C ALA A 152 8.34 3.32 1.22
N ASN A 153 9.52 3.74 1.65
CA ASN A 153 9.87 3.95 3.04
C ASN A 153 9.93 5.45 3.33
N THR A 154 8.92 5.93 4.05
CA THR A 154 8.74 7.37 4.30
C THR A 154 9.79 7.92 5.28
N GLY A 155 10.25 7.12 6.23
CA GLY A 155 11.14 7.57 7.30
C GLY A 155 12.58 7.85 6.84
N ASP A 156 13.06 7.17 5.80
CA ASP A 156 14.44 7.31 5.31
C ASP A 156 14.53 7.59 3.81
N ASN A 157 13.42 7.98 3.19
CA ASN A 157 13.34 8.34 1.77
C ASN A 157 13.95 7.28 0.86
N SER A 158 13.52 6.04 1.00
CA SER A 158 14.06 4.91 0.24
C SER A 158 12.95 4.04 -0.36
N VAL A 159 13.35 3.14 -1.25
CA VAL A 159 12.51 2.05 -1.76
C VAL A 159 13.19 0.73 -1.47
N THR A 160 12.45 -0.21 -0.87
CA THR A 160 12.89 -1.59 -0.67
C THR A 160 12.30 -2.49 -1.75
N VAL A 161 13.10 -3.41 -2.27
CA VAL A 161 12.73 -4.40 -3.28
C VAL A 161 12.77 -5.79 -2.67
N TYR A 162 11.69 -6.54 -2.84
CA TYR A 162 11.61 -7.94 -2.41
C TYR A 162 11.48 -8.87 -3.62
N ASP A 163 12.19 -9.99 -3.56
CA ASP A 163 11.94 -11.17 -4.39
C ASP A 163 10.74 -11.95 -3.85
N LEU A 164 9.82 -12.32 -4.72
CA LEU A 164 8.64 -13.11 -4.44
C LEU A 164 8.70 -14.50 -5.09
N ALA A 165 9.88 -15.09 -5.28
CA ALA A 165 10.02 -16.46 -5.78
C ALA A 165 9.20 -17.46 -4.93
N ASP A 166 9.15 -17.24 -3.62
CA ASP A 166 8.14 -17.77 -2.72
C ASP A 166 7.25 -16.61 -2.21
N PRO A 167 5.99 -16.48 -2.68
CA PRO A 167 5.11 -15.40 -2.26
C PRO A 167 4.80 -15.39 -0.75
N THR A 168 4.97 -16.52 -0.06
CA THR A 168 4.76 -16.63 1.38
C THR A 168 5.99 -16.25 2.21
N THR A 169 7.14 -16.10 1.55
CA THR A 169 8.41 -15.77 2.20
C THR A 169 9.20 -14.75 1.36
N PRO A 170 8.70 -13.50 1.24
CA PRO A 170 9.43 -12.44 0.55
C PRO A 170 10.84 -12.26 1.07
N VAL A 171 11.81 -12.10 0.17
CA VAL A 171 13.23 -11.88 0.51
C VAL A 171 13.64 -10.50 0.04
N GLU A 172 14.10 -9.65 0.94
CA GLU A 172 14.66 -8.36 0.56
C GLU A 172 15.95 -8.56 -0.25
N ILE A 173 16.00 -7.97 -1.46
CA ILE A 173 17.13 -8.07 -2.37
C ILE A 173 17.83 -6.74 -2.62
N GLN A 174 17.17 -5.62 -2.30
CA GLN A 174 17.75 -4.30 -2.48
C GLN A 174 17.01 -3.26 -1.63
N ARG A 175 17.74 -2.25 -1.14
CA ARG A 175 17.21 -0.94 -0.73
C ARG A 175 17.90 0.16 -1.53
N VAL A 176 17.11 1.08 -2.10
CA VAL A 176 17.61 2.24 -2.84
C VAL A 176 17.22 3.50 -2.08
N THR A 177 18.20 4.26 -1.63
CA THR A 177 17.96 5.61 -1.11
C THR A 177 17.73 6.54 -2.29
N LEU A 178 16.64 7.30 -2.26
CA LEU A 178 16.29 8.23 -3.33
C LEU A 178 17.10 9.52 -3.20
N ASN A 179 17.49 10.08 -4.35
CA ASN A 179 18.16 11.37 -4.40
C ASN A 179 17.23 12.44 -3.82
N SER A 180 17.70 13.17 -2.80
CA SER A 180 16.93 14.26 -2.22
C SER A 180 17.87 15.28 -1.61
N ASN A 181 17.34 16.46 -1.35
CA ASN A 181 18.00 17.53 -0.59
C ASN A 181 17.87 17.37 0.93
N GLY A 182 17.54 16.18 1.41
CA GLY A 182 17.42 15.85 2.84
C GLY A 182 16.09 16.20 3.49
N SER A 183 15.13 16.77 2.76
CA SER A 183 13.85 17.26 3.30
C SER A 183 12.63 16.55 2.71
N ALA A 184 12.80 15.33 2.20
CA ALA A 184 11.78 14.59 1.47
C ALA A 184 11.48 13.22 2.09
N SER A 185 10.25 12.79 1.93
CA SER A 185 9.76 11.47 2.33
C SER A 185 9.08 10.77 1.17
N ALA A 186 9.53 9.59 0.81
CA ALA A 186 8.86 8.73 -0.15
C ALA A 186 7.47 8.36 0.38
N THR A 187 6.42 8.59 -0.41
CA THR A 187 5.05 8.32 0.04
C THR A 187 4.39 7.23 -0.77
N GLN A 188 4.14 7.45 -2.05
CA GLN A 188 3.46 6.49 -2.90
C GLN A 188 4.29 6.19 -4.14
N LEU A 189 4.07 4.99 -4.71
CA LEU A 189 4.79 4.51 -5.87
C LEU A 189 3.86 3.82 -6.86
N THR A 190 4.25 3.79 -8.13
CA THR A 190 3.55 3.07 -9.19
C THR A 190 4.55 2.57 -10.24
N LEU A 191 4.25 1.43 -10.87
CA LEU A 191 4.96 0.99 -12.08
C LEU A 191 4.29 1.58 -13.32
N ASP A 192 5.08 1.92 -14.32
CA ASP A 192 4.54 2.25 -15.63
C ASP A 192 3.87 1.02 -16.29
N PRO A 193 2.99 1.19 -17.30
CA PRO A 193 2.22 0.08 -17.87
C PRO A 193 3.06 -1.06 -18.47
N ILE A 194 4.30 -0.82 -18.82
CA ILE A 194 5.23 -1.85 -19.33
C ILE A 194 6.28 -2.30 -18.31
N GLU A 195 6.19 -1.78 -17.08
CA GLU A 195 7.05 -2.11 -15.93
C GLU A 195 8.55 -1.88 -16.17
N SER A 196 8.87 -0.89 -17.01
CA SER A 196 10.24 -0.43 -17.25
C SER A 196 10.71 0.61 -16.25
N PHE A 197 9.76 1.32 -15.62
CA PHE A 197 10.04 2.37 -14.66
C PHE A 197 9.14 2.22 -13.42
N LEU A 198 9.76 2.44 -12.26
CA LEU A 198 9.06 2.72 -11.02
C LEU A 198 9.08 4.24 -10.78
N GLN A 199 7.92 4.84 -10.59
CA GLN A 199 7.79 6.22 -10.19
C GLN A 199 7.44 6.31 -8.71
N VAL A 200 8.07 7.23 -7.99
CA VAL A 200 7.85 7.47 -6.57
C VAL A 200 7.58 8.94 -6.33
N VAL A 201 6.46 9.24 -5.69
CA VAL A 201 6.16 10.60 -5.24
C VAL A 201 6.77 10.82 -3.88
N ASN A 202 7.54 11.88 -3.78
CA ASN A 202 8.05 12.40 -2.52
C ASN A 202 7.27 13.62 -2.08
N ARG A 203 7.12 13.77 -0.79
CA ARG A 203 6.63 14.99 -0.17
C ARG A 203 7.69 15.61 0.74
N ARG A 204 7.67 16.91 0.88
CA ARG A 204 8.48 17.61 1.88
C ARG A 204 8.08 17.19 3.30
N ASN A 205 9.04 17.16 4.22
CA ASN A 205 8.82 16.69 5.59
C ASN A 205 8.14 17.74 6.49
N SER A 206 8.08 18.99 6.06
CA SER A 206 7.51 20.09 6.84
C SER A 206 6.93 21.15 5.91
N PRO A 207 5.84 21.83 6.28
CA PRO A 207 5.31 22.98 5.54
C PRO A 207 6.30 24.16 5.46
N ASN A 208 7.23 24.25 6.40
CA ASN A 208 8.24 25.30 6.43
C ASN A 208 9.43 25.05 5.47
N VAL A 209 9.43 23.92 4.78
CA VAL A 209 10.46 23.55 3.80
C VAL A 209 9.88 23.71 2.40
N THR A 210 10.52 24.52 1.58
CA THR A 210 10.06 24.81 0.20
C THR A 210 10.46 23.74 -0.81
N GLU A 211 11.39 22.86 -0.44
CA GLU A 211 11.92 21.80 -1.27
C GLU A 211 11.49 20.42 -0.77
N GLY A 212 11.62 19.39 -1.60
CA GLY A 212 11.34 18.01 -1.21
C GLY A 212 10.08 17.39 -1.85
N ASN A 213 9.19 18.22 -2.44
CA ASN A 213 8.15 17.68 -3.31
C ASN A 213 8.76 17.28 -4.65
N GLY A 214 8.72 16.00 -4.99
CA GLY A 214 9.38 15.51 -6.19
C GLY A 214 8.73 14.25 -6.75
N LEU A 215 8.99 14.05 -8.03
CA LEU A 215 8.71 12.80 -8.72
C LEU A 215 10.03 12.11 -9.03
N HIS A 216 10.29 10.99 -8.38
CA HIS A 216 11.43 10.12 -8.68
C HIS A 216 11.08 9.12 -9.76
N VAL A 217 12.03 8.87 -10.64
CA VAL A 217 11.92 7.87 -11.71
C VAL A 217 13.10 6.91 -11.58
N LEU A 218 12.79 5.63 -11.45
CA LEU A 218 13.79 4.58 -11.32
C LEU A 218 13.62 3.56 -12.47
N ASN A 219 14.72 3.23 -13.12
CA ASN A 219 14.73 2.11 -14.07
C ASN A 219 14.50 0.81 -13.30
N VAL A 220 13.59 -0.02 -13.80
CA VAL A 220 13.41 -1.40 -13.35
C VAL A 220 14.27 -2.31 -14.22
N LYS A 221 15.29 -2.92 -13.64
CA LYS A 221 16.18 -3.85 -14.35
C LYS A 221 15.48 -5.20 -14.55
N ARG A 222 16.07 -6.04 -15.42
CA ARG A 222 15.52 -7.37 -15.74
C ARG A 222 15.36 -8.26 -14.51
N ASP A 223 16.22 -8.13 -13.50
CA ASP A 223 16.14 -8.85 -12.23
C ASP A 223 15.18 -8.20 -11.23
N GLY A 224 14.54 -7.10 -11.60
CA GLY A 224 13.61 -6.32 -10.78
C GLY A 224 14.28 -5.33 -9.84
N THR A 225 15.62 -5.28 -9.79
CA THR A 225 16.32 -4.25 -9.01
C THR A 225 16.17 -2.87 -9.66
N LEU A 226 16.39 -1.83 -8.88
CA LEU A 226 16.14 -0.45 -9.27
C LEU A 226 17.43 0.35 -9.40
N SER A 227 17.41 1.36 -10.26
CA SER A 227 18.41 2.42 -10.29
C SER A 227 17.75 3.74 -10.68
N GLU A 228 17.96 4.77 -9.87
CA GLU A 228 17.40 6.09 -10.14
C GLU A 228 18.04 6.71 -11.39
N VAL A 229 17.22 7.36 -12.24
CA VAL A 229 17.73 8.04 -13.43
C VAL A 229 18.43 9.36 -13.06
N SER A 230 19.40 9.78 -13.84
CA SER A 230 20.21 10.96 -13.55
C SER A 230 19.43 12.29 -13.54
N SER A 231 18.28 12.35 -14.21
CA SER A 231 17.39 13.50 -14.24
C SER A 231 16.36 13.52 -13.10
N SER A 232 16.40 12.53 -12.22
CA SER A 232 15.52 12.42 -11.05
C SER A 232 16.16 13.07 -9.81
N PRO A 233 15.37 13.66 -8.91
CA PRO A 233 13.92 13.87 -9.00
C PRO A 233 13.53 15.04 -9.91
N LEU A 234 12.32 14.97 -10.46
CA LEU A 234 11.65 16.11 -11.05
C LEU A 234 10.94 16.89 -9.96
N ALA A 235 11.26 18.18 -9.82
CA ALA A 235 10.59 19.04 -8.85
C ALA A 235 9.09 19.15 -9.18
N LEU A 236 8.24 18.92 -8.19
CA LEU A 236 6.81 19.15 -8.31
C LEU A 236 6.45 20.54 -7.77
N PRO A 237 5.57 21.29 -8.45
CA PRO A 237 5.11 22.57 -7.95
C PRO A 237 4.53 22.41 -6.55
N SER A 238 5.02 23.21 -5.61
CA SER A 238 4.43 23.33 -4.28
C SER A 238 3.65 24.63 -4.22
N VAL A 239 2.34 24.56 -4.09
CA VAL A 239 1.53 25.66 -3.57
C VAL A 239 1.46 25.51 -2.05
N ASP A 240 1.17 26.63 -1.36
CA ASP A 240 1.15 26.66 0.09
C ASP A 240 0.47 25.45 0.72
N ASP A 241 1.16 24.80 1.65
CA ASP A 241 0.73 23.60 2.40
C ASP A 241 0.33 22.36 1.57
N SER A 242 0.64 22.32 0.27
CA SER A 242 0.38 21.14 -0.55
C SER A 242 1.45 20.06 -0.37
N PHE A 243 0.98 18.82 -0.23
CA PHE A 243 1.82 17.63 -0.15
C PHE A 243 1.34 16.62 -1.22
N PRO A 244 2.17 16.24 -2.20
CA PRO A 244 1.82 15.17 -3.11
C PRO A 244 1.60 13.87 -2.34
N GLN A 245 0.46 13.20 -2.57
CA GLN A 245 0.08 12.00 -1.82
C GLN A 245 -0.12 10.77 -2.70
N GLY A 246 -0.42 10.96 -3.98
CA GLY A 246 -0.78 9.85 -4.84
C GLY A 246 -0.18 9.95 -6.24
N ILE A 247 0.10 8.80 -6.82
CA ILE A 247 0.54 8.65 -8.20
C ILE A 247 -0.12 7.43 -8.84
N VAL A 248 -0.48 7.55 -10.10
CA VAL A 248 -0.96 6.46 -10.94
C VAL A 248 -0.38 6.61 -12.33
N ALA A 249 0.14 5.53 -12.87
CA ALA A 249 0.52 5.45 -14.27
C ALA A 249 -0.62 4.85 -15.09
N VAL A 250 -0.96 5.46 -16.22
CA VAL A 250 -2.01 5.00 -17.13
C VAL A 250 -1.44 4.77 -18.53
N ASP A 251 -2.01 3.81 -19.26
CA ASP A 251 -1.69 3.64 -20.66
C ASP A 251 -2.35 4.76 -21.48
N SER A 252 -1.57 5.50 -22.27
CA SER A 252 -2.06 6.56 -23.13
C SER A 252 -2.97 6.08 -24.28
N LYS A 253 -3.09 4.76 -24.45
CA LYS A 253 -3.91 4.12 -25.49
C LYS A 253 -5.24 3.57 -24.95
N ALA A 254 -5.57 3.83 -23.68
CA ALA A 254 -6.82 3.41 -23.07
C ALA A 254 -7.95 4.43 -23.32
#